data_157103a098253a67cbec47c12e6085b1
#
_entry.id   157103a098253a67cbec47c12e6085b1
#
_cell.length_a   1.000
_cell.length_b   1.000
_cell.length_c   1.000
_cell.angle_alpha   90.00
_cell.angle_beta   90.00
_cell.angle_gamma   90.00
#
_symmetry.space_group_name_H-M   'P 1'
#
loop_
_entity.id
_entity.type
_entity.pdbx_description
1 polymer ?
#
loop_
_entity_poly.entity_id
_entity_poly.type
_entity_poly.pdbx_seq_one_letter_code
_entity_poly.pdbx_strand_id
1 'polypeptide(L)'
;MNIKEYIKEQRLITDGAMGTYYEEKYSEDTVIAEKENLKNPEQIKEIHLEYLRAGARLIRTNTFAANTMFLADMQEVKETVRAGYEIAKEAVTAFQAENGKEIPVFIGADLGPIYDLDHQDYDNVLQEYKEICDTFLSCGADCFVFETQSD
;
A
#
# COMPACT_ATOMS: atom_id res chain seq x y z
N MET A 1 -3.02 12.06 -17.01
CA MET A 1 -2.48 10.82 -17.66
C MET A 1 -2.80 9.67 -16.74
N ASN A 2 -3.42 8.62 -17.23
CA ASN A 2 -3.66 7.40 -16.44
C ASN A 2 -2.47 6.43 -16.59
N ILE A 3 -2.37 5.43 -15.70
CA ILE A 3 -1.24 4.49 -15.71
C ILE A 3 -1.11 3.72 -17.02
N LYS A 4 -2.24 3.37 -17.68
CA LYS A 4 -2.23 2.63 -18.96
C LYS A 4 -1.66 3.46 -20.12
N GLU A 5 -1.83 4.77 -20.07
CA GLU A 5 -1.22 5.69 -21.03
C GLU A 5 0.26 5.85 -20.74
N TYR A 6 0.62 6.03 -19.48
CA TYR A 6 2.01 6.20 -19.05
C TYR A 6 2.91 5.03 -19.49
N ILE A 7 2.48 3.78 -19.23
CA ILE A 7 3.29 2.57 -19.55
C ILE A 7 3.47 2.31 -21.05
N LYS A 8 2.68 2.96 -21.92
CA LYS A 8 2.89 2.89 -23.37
C LYS A 8 4.05 3.76 -23.84
N GLU A 9 4.34 4.81 -23.12
CA GLU A 9 5.32 5.82 -23.52
C GLU A 9 6.60 5.76 -22.68
N GLN A 10 6.50 5.32 -21.44
CA GLN A 10 7.59 5.34 -20.48
C GLN A 10 7.67 4.06 -19.66
N ARG A 11 8.86 3.77 -19.13
CA ARG A 11 9.04 2.71 -18.15
C ARG A 11 8.47 3.14 -16.81
N LEU A 12 7.63 2.30 -16.22
CA LEU A 12 7.12 2.50 -14.87
C LEU A 12 8.13 1.95 -13.86
N ILE A 13 8.68 2.84 -13.04
CA ILE A 13 9.53 2.48 -11.91
C ILE A 13 8.63 2.43 -10.68
N THR A 14 8.64 1.29 -9.99
CA THR A 14 7.91 1.13 -8.74
C THR A 14 8.83 1.41 -7.55
N ASP A 15 8.23 1.58 -6.38
CA ASP A 15 8.95 1.61 -5.11
C ASP A 15 9.57 0.25 -4.77
N GLY A 16 10.30 0.21 -3.67
CA GLY A 16 10.91 -0.99 -3.09
C GLY A 16 10.17 -1.50 -1.86
N ALA A 17 10.87 -2.27 -1.01
CA ALA A 17 10.32 -2.84 0.20
C ALA A 17 9.93 -1.77 1.23
N MET A 18 8.77 -1.95 1.87
CA MET A 18 8.34 -1.08 2.97
C MET A 18 8.77 -1.65 4.34
N GLY A 19 8.40 -2.89 4.66
CA GLY A 19 8.61 -3.46 5.99
C GLY A 19 10.07 -3.51 6.41
N THR A 20 10.92 -4.15 5.60
CA THR A 20 12.37 -4.24 5.89
C THR A 20 13.05 -2.88 5.93
N TYR A 21 12.64 -1.96 5.08
CA TYR A 21 13.21 -0.60 5.10
C TYR A 21 12.75 0.19 6.32
N TYR A 22 11.51 0.01 6.77
CA TYR A 22 11.02 0.60 8.01
C TYR A 22 11.83 0.12 9.23
N GLU A 23 12.03 -1.19 9.36
CA GLU A 23 12.85 -1.78 10.42
C GLU A 23 14.28 -1.24 10.43
N GLU A 24 14.94 -1.22 9.27
CA GLU A 24 16.30 -0.70 9.13
C GLU A 24 16.40 0.77 9.53
N LYS A 25 15.42 1.59 9.11
CA LYS A 25 15.46 3.03 9.31
C LYS A 25 15.13 3.46 10.73
N TYR A 26 14.13 2.82 11.34
CA TYR A 26 13.61 3.24 12.65
C TYR A 26 14.03 2.32 13.80
N SER A 27 14.81 1.28 13.53
CA SER A 27 15.39 0.36 14.54
C SER A 27 14.33 -0.24 15.48
N GLU A 28 13.13 -0.43 14.98
CA GLU A 28 12.07 -1.08 15.73
C GLU A 28 12.00 -2.54 15.31
N ASP A 29 11.99 -3.45 16.27
CA ASP A 29 11.64 -4.86 16.06
C ASP A 29 10.16 -4.96 15.67
N THR A 30 9.80 -4.29 14.59
CA THR A 30 8.42 -4.15 14.15
C THR A 30 8.04 -5.35 13.33
N VAL A 31 7.23 -6.15 13.88
CA VAL A 31 6.77 -7.37 13.22
C VAL A 31 5.85 -7.07 12.05
N ILE A 32 5.09 -5.94 12.08
CA ILE A 32 4.07 -5.60 11.06
C ILE A 32 4.08 -4.10 10.83
N ALA A 33 4.72 -3.66 9.74
CA ALA A 33 4.84 -2.25 9.39
C ALA A 33 3.48 -1.57 9.12
N GLU A 34 2.47 -2.34 8.72
CA GLU A 34 1.12 -1.84 8.46
C GLU A 34 0.46 -1.21 9.69
N LYS A 35 0.77 -1.70 10.90
CA LYS A 35 0.28 -1.10 12.15
C LYS A 35 0.80 0.32 12.36
N GLU A 36 1.91 0.65 11.74
CA GLU A 36 2.51 1.98 11.81
C GLU A 36 1.73 3.03 11.00
N ASN A 37 0.86 2.59 10.09
CA ASN A 37 -0.10 3.50 9.43
C ASN A 37 -0.95 4.27 10.45
N LEU A 38 -1.28 3.63 11.58
CA LEU A 38 -2.11 4.22 12.63
C LEU A 38 -1.28 4.86 13.77
N LYS A 39 -0.07 4.32 14.03
CA LYS A 39 0.75 4.76 15.15
C LYS A 39 1.74 5.86 14.77
N ASN A 40 2.42 5.68 13.64
CA ASN A 40 3.50 6.55 13.18
C ASN A 40 3.35 6.91 11.68
N PRO A 41 2.22 7.49 11.25
CA PRO A 41 1.92 7.74 9.82
C PRO A 41 2.97 8.59 9.11
N GLU A 42 3.60 9.54 9.81
CA GLU A 42 4.64 10.39 9.22
C GLU A 42 5.90 9.60 8.84
N GLN A 43 6.22 8.52 9.56
CA GLN A 43 7.36 7.66 9.22
C GLN A 43 7.09 6.86 7.94
N ILE A 44 5.89 6.34 7.77
CA ILE A 44 5.47 5.66 6.53
C ILE A 44 5.46 6.65 5.35
N LYS A 45 4.92 7.84 5.56
CA LYS A 45 4.92 8.92 4.56
C LYS A 45 6.33 9.31 4.11
N GLU A 46 7.27 9.41 5.05
CA GLU A 46 8.66 9.72 4.74
C GLU A 46 9.29 8.66 3.83
N ILE A 47 9.05 7.37 4.08
CA ILE A 47 9.53 6.29 3.22
C ILE A 47 8.95 6.42 1.81
N HIS A 48 7.65 6.67 1.66
CA HIS A 48 7.06 6.91 0.36
C HIS A 48 7.71 8.10 -0.36
N LEU A 49 7.97 9.20 0.35
CA LEU A 49 8.66 10.37 -0.21
C LEU A 49 10.07 10.05 -0.67
N GLU A 50 10.82 9.24 0.07
CA GLU A 50 12.16 8.81 -0.32
C GLU A 50 12.13 8.01 -1.62
N TYR A 51 11.20 7.06 -1.76
CA TYR A 51 11.03 6.33 -3.02
C TYR A 51 10.64 7.25 -4.20
N LEU A 52 9.74 8.19 -3.98
CA LEU A 52 9.36 9.16 -5.02
C LEU A 52 10.54 10.04 -5.44
N ARG A 53 11.34 10.53 -4.47
CA ARG A 53 12.56 11.32 -4.71
C ARG A 53 13.63 10.49 -5.41
N ALA A 54 13.71 9.19 -5.14
CA ALA A 54 14.61 8.26 -5.84
C ALA A 54 14.16 7.93 -7.28
N GLY A 55 12.96 8.34 -7.68
CA GLY A 55 12.48 8.20 -9.06
C GLY A 55 11.30 7.23 -9.26
N ALA A 56 10.74 6.66 -8.19
CA ALA A 56 9.52 5.87 -8.30
C ALA A 56 8.37 6.72 -8.87
N ARG A 57 7.54 6.11 -9.68
CA ARG A 57 6.32 6.70 -10.24
C ARG A 57 5.07 5.90 -9.94
N LEU A 58 5.22 4.72 -9.36
CA LEU A 58 4.17 4.00 -8.67
C LEU A 58 4.69 3.66 -7.28
N ILE A 59 3.94 4.08 -6.26
CA ILE A 59 4.16 3.66 -4.87
C ILE A 59 3.02 2.74 -4.45
N ARG A 60 3.36 1.66 -3.76
CA ARG A 60 2.38 0.74 -3.18
C ARG A 60 2.01 1.21 -1.79
N THR A 61 0.74 1.12 -1.44
CA THR A 61 0.30 1.41 -0.07
C THR A 61 0.97 0.46 0.93
N ASN A 62 1.19 0.92 2.16
CA ASN A 62 1.72 0.06 3.23
C ASN A 62 0.60 -0.81 3.80
N THR A 63 0.17 -1.82 3.02
CA THR A 63 -1.02 -2.64 3.31
C THR A 63 -0.87 -4.11 2.92
N PHE A 64 0.34 -4.56 2.58
CA PHE A 64 0.62 -5.93 2.19
C PHE A 64 0.09 -6.96 3.19
N ALA A 65 0.36 -6.76 4.50
CA ALA A 65 -0.11 -7.61 5.58
C ALA A 65 -1.37 -7.05 6.29
N ALA A 66 -2.11 -6.14 5.66
CA ALA A 66 -3.34 -5.59 6.21
C ALA A 66 -4.53 -6.55 6.01
N ASN A 67 -4.50 -7.66 6.72
CA ASN A 67 -5.52 -8.69 6.71
C ASN A 67 -5.68 -9.32 8.10
N THR A 68 -6.71 -10.15 8.29
CA THR A 68 -7.05 -10.74 9.60
C THR A 68 -6.06 -11.81 10.09
N MET A 69 -5.09 -12.23 9.27
CA MET A 69 -3.99 -13.08 9.75
C MET A 69 -3.02 -12.31 10.66
N PHE A 70 -2.89 -11.00 10.47
CA PHE A 70 -1.92 -10.15 11.15
C PHE A 70 -2.55 -9.05 12.01
N LEU A 71 -3.81 -8.70 11.74
CA LEU A 71 -4.59 -7.69 12.46
C LEU A 71 -5.72 -8.37 13.24
N ALA A 72 -6.23 -7.71 14.27
CA ALA A 72 -7.13 -8.34 15.22
C ALA A 72 -8.50 -8.70 14.62
N ASP A 73 -9.02 -7.86 13.74
CA ASP A 73 -10.33 -8.03 13.10
C ASP A 73 -10.48 -7.17 11.84
N MET A 74 -11.59 -7.35 11.13
CA MET A 74 -11.88 -6.58 9.91
C MET A 74 -12.05 -5.08 10.13
N GLN A 75 -12.35 -4.63 11.34
CA GLN A 75 -12.42 -3.21 11.64
C GLN A 75 -11.01 -2.60 11.61
N GLU A 76 -10.05 -3.24 12.31
CA GLU A 76 -8.64 -2.84 12.28
C GLU A 76 -8.07 -2.91 10.85
N VAL A 77 -8.41 -3.95 10.10
CA VAL A 77 -8.02 -4.08 8.68
C VAL A 77 -8.47 -2.86 7.87
N LYS A 78 -9.74 -2.51 7.93
CA LYS A 78 -10.30 -1.37 7.18
C LYS A 78 -9.69 -0.04 7.60
N GLU A 79 -9.45 0.16 8.88
CA GLU A 79 -8.79 1.36 9.41
C GLU A 79 -7.35 1.46 8.91
N THR A 80 -6.60 0.37 8.97
CA THR A 80 -5.21 0.28 8.48
C THR A 80 -5.12 0.52 6.97
N VAL A 81 -6.03 -0.07 6.19
CA VAL A 81 -6.11 0.10 4.74
C VAL A 81 -6.41 1.55 4.37
N ARG A 82 -7.40 2.18 5.01
CA ARG A 82 -7.71 3.60 4.77
C ARG A 82 -6.52 4.49 5.10
N ALA A 83 -5.92 4.28 6.28
CA ALA A 83 -4.77 5.07 6.70
C ALA A 83 -3.60 4.92 5.70
N GLY A 84 -3.27 3.69 5.29
CA GLY A 84 -2.20 3.42 4.31
C GLY A 84 -2.44 4.12 2.98
N TYR A 85 -3.68 4.12 2.48
CA TYR A 85 -4.02 4.80 1.23
C TYR A 85 -3.95 6.33 1.36
N GLU A 86 -4.47 6.90 2.44
CA GLU A 86 -4.40 8.35 2.69
C GLU A 86 -2.95 8.83 2.87
N ILE A 87 -2.10 8.07 3.58
CA ILE A 87 -0.67 8.37 3.74
C ILE A 87 0.03 8.43 2.36
N ALA A 88 -0.25 7.46 1.49
CA ALA A 88 0.29 7.45 0.13
C ALA A 88 -0.17 8.69 -0.68
N LYS A 89 -1.45 9.08 -0.57
CA LYS A 89 -1.96 10.32 -1.21
C LYS A 89 -1.28 11.57 -0.68
N GLU A 90 -1.06 11.66 0.62
CA GLU A 90 -0.34 12.77 1.23
C GLU A 90 1.12 12.84 0.75
N ALA A 91 1.80 11.68 0.66
CA ALA A 91 3.16 11.62 0.12
C ALA A 91 3.22 12.10 -1.33
N VAL A 92 2.28 11.65 -2.18
CA VAL A 92 2.19 12.13 -3.58
C VAL A 92 1.95 13.63 -3.63
N THR A 93 1.04 14.14 -2.81
CA THR A 93 0.71 15.57 -2.75
C THR A 93 1.93 16.39 -2.34
N ALA A 94 2.66 15.95 -1.31
CA ALA A 94 3.87 16.61 -0.84
C ALA A 94 4.98 16.60 -1.91
N PHE A 95 5.22 15.45 -2.55
CA PHE A 95 6.18 15.31 -3.61
C PHE A 95 5.89 16.24 -4.81
N GLN A 96 4.63 16.31 -5.23
CA GLN A 96 4.20 17.16 -6.33
C GLN A 96 4.26 18.66 -5.98
N ALA A 97 4.07 19.01 -4.71
CA ALA A 97 4.27 20.39 -4.26
C ALA A 97 5.75 20.82 -4.32
N GLU A 98 6.67 19.88 -4.09
CA GLU A 98 8.12 20.13 -4.17
C GLU A 98 8.64 20.17 -5.61
N ASN A 99 8.12 19.33 -6.51
CA ASN A 99 8.73 19.01 -7.80
C ASN A 99 7.89 19.39 -9.04
N GLY A 100 6.63 19.76 -8.86
CA GLY A 100 5.69 20.11 -9.93
C GLY A 100 4.55 19.10 -10.07
N LYS A 101 3.34 19.62 -10.27
CA LYS A 101 2.10 18.83 -10.33
C LYS A 101 1.96 17.98 -11.59
N GLU A 102 2.70 18.31 -12.64
CA GLU A 102 2.72 17.57 -13.91
C GLU A 102 3.50 16.26 -13.85
N ILE A 103 4.28 16.02 -12.79
CA ILE A 103 4.97 14.74 -12.62
C ILE A 103 3.93 13.67 -12.27
N PRO A 104 3.68 12.72 -13.18
CA PRO A 104 2.70 11.66 -12.91
C PRO A 104 3.23 10.72 -11.83
N VAL A 105 2.40 10.47 -10.84
CA VAL A 105 2.63 9.46 -9.79
C VAL A 105 1.35 8.67 -9.62
N PHE A 106 1.48 7.37 -9.49
CA PHE A 106 0.39 6.42 -9.31
C PHE A 106 0.48 5.78 -7.93
N ILE A 107 -0.68 5.46 -7.37
CA ILE A 107 -0.78 4.75 -6.09
C ILE A 107 -1.34 3.37 -6.38
N GLY A 108 -0.57 2.33 -6.11
CA GLY A 108 -1.03 0.95 -6.12
C GLY A 108 -1.63 0.56 -4.79
N ALA A 109 -2.93 0.30 -4.77
CA ALA A 109 -3.60 -0.31 -3.63
C ALA A 109 -3.09 -1.75 -3.47
N ASP A 110 -2.22 -1.98 -2.50
CA ASP A 110 -1.47 -3.22 -2.37
C ASP A 110 -2.21 -4.25 -1.51
N LEU A 111 -2.33 -5.46 -2.04
CA LEU A 111 -2.92 -6.61 -1.37
C LEU A 111 -1.93 -7.79 -1.41
N GLY A 112 -1.44 -8.16 -0.23
CA GLY A 112 -0.68 -9.38 -0.06
C GLY A 112 -1.58 -10.63 -0.01
N PRO A 113 -0.98 -11.82 0.10
CA PRO A 113 -1.73 -13.06 0.14
C PRO A 113 -2.44 -13.25 1.48
N ILE A 114 -3.66 -13.73 1.42
CA ILE A 114 -4.43 -14.20 2.57
C ILE A 114 -4.48 -15.72 2.45
N TYR A 115 -3.81 -16.41 3.36
CA TYR A 115 -3.75 -17.86 3.34
C TYR A 115 -4.90 -18.43 4.16
N ASP A 116 -5.64 -19.37 3.56
CA ASP A 116 -6.46 -20.29 4.31
C ASP A 116 -5.58 -21.45 4.81
N LEU A 117 -5.06 -21.32 6.02
CA LEU A 117 -4.17 -22.32 6.62
C LEU A 117 -4.83 -23.69 6.80
N ASP A 118 -6.15 -23.74 6.87
CA ASP A 118 -6.92 -24.96 7.09
C ASP A 118 -7.57 -25.52 5.81
N HIS A 119 -7.40 -24.85 4.67
CA HIS A 119 -8.00 -25.20 3.37
C HIS A 119 -9.52 -25.44 3.41
N GLN A 120 -10.23 -24.80 4.35
CA GLN A 120 -11.64 -25.09 4.64
C GLN A 120 -12.59 -23.92 4.38
N ASP A 121 -12.07 -22.70 4.11
CA ASP A 121 -12.94 -21.53 4.06
C ASP A 121 -12.55 -20.52 2.97
N TYR A 122 -12.48 -21.02 1.74
CA TYR A 122 -12.24 -20.19 0.55
C TYR A 122 -13.22 -19.01 0.43
N ASP A 123 -14.48 -19.20 0.81
CA ASP A 123 -15.50 -18.17 0.73
C ASP A 123 -15.20 -17.01 1.71
N ASN A 124 -14.69 -17.27 2.90
CA ASN A 124 -14.28 -16.25 3.85
C ASN A 124 -13.06 -15.47 3.37
N VAL A 125 -12.06 -16.14 2.80
CA VAL A 125 -10.90 -15.48 2.19
C VAL A 125 -11.34 -14.55 1.05
N LEU A 126 -12.20 -15.03 0.17
CA LEU A 126 -12.73 -14.24 -0.93
C LEU A 126 -13.54 -13.03 -0.43
N GLN A 127 -14.34 -13.22 0.62
CA GLN A 127 -15.10 -12.14 1.24
C GLN A 127 -14.16 -11.08 1.86
N GLU A 128 -13.09 -11.50 2.51
CA GLU A 128 -12.10 -10.60 3.08
C GLU A 128 -11.41 -9.76 1.99
N TYR A 129 -10.93 -10.38 0.90
CA TYR A 129 -10.40 -9.66 -0.25
C TYR A 129 -11.40 -8.65 -0.79
N LYS A 130 -12.67 -9.03 -0.90
CA LYS A 130 -13.72 -8.14 -1.36
C LYS A 130 -13.88 -6.92 -0.45
N GLU A 131 -13.90 -7.11 0.86
CA GLU A 131 -14.03 -6.03 1.83
C GLU A 131 -12.83 -5.08 1.82
N ILE A 132 -11.61 -5.61 1.64
CA ILE A 132 -10.39 -4.82 1.49
C ILE A 132 -10.47 -3.99 0.19
N CYS A 133 -10.82 -4.62 -0.94
CA CYS A 133 -10.98 -3.92 -2.22
C CYS A 133 -12.07 -2.83 -2.15
N ASP A 134 -13.23 -3.13 -1.56
CA ASP A 134 -14.32 -2.16 -1.38
C ASP A 134 -13.85 -0.97 -0.52
N THR A 135 -13.00 -1.23 0.49
CA THR A 135 -12.40 -0.18 1.32
C THR A 135 -11.49 0.72 0.50
N PHE A 136 -10.59 0.16 -0.31
CA PHE A 136 -9.74 0.93 -1.22
C PHE A 136 -10.55 1.74 -2.24
N LEU A 137 -11.57 1.14 -2.85
CA LEU A 137 -12.47 1.84 -3.78
C LEU A 137 -13.16 3.02 -3.11
N SER A 138 -13.57 2.89 -1.84
CA SER A 138 -14.17 3.98 -1.07
C SER A 138 -13.20 5.14 -0.81
N CYS A 139 -11.88 4.88 -0.82
CA CYS A 139 -10.82 5.89 -0.73
C CYS A 139 -10.46 6.51 -2.09
N GLY A 140 -11.03 6.00 -3.19
CA GLY A 140 -10.79 6.47 -4.54
C GLY A 140 -9.65 5.74 -5.27
N ALA A 141 -9.28 4.54 -4.84
CA ALA A 141 -8.28 3.73 -5.52
C ALA A 141 -8.77 3.33 -6.93
N ASP A 142 -7.88 3.45 -7.91
CA ASP A 142 -8.11 3.10 -9.31
C ASP A 142 -7.04 2.15 -9.90
N CYS A 143 -6.03 1.82 -9.09
CA CYS A 143 -4.96 0.90 -9.43
C CYS A 143 -4.73 -0.07 -8.26
N PHE A 144 -4.80 -1.36 -8.54
CA PHE A 144 -4.58 -2.43 -7.57
C PHE A 144 -3.32 -3.20 -7.90
N VAL A 145 -2.60 -3.61 -6.86
CA VAL A 145 -1.44 -4.49 -6.94
C VAL A 145 -1.72 -5.72 -6.09
N PHE A 146 -1.77 -6.89 -6.72
CA PHE A 146 -1.86 -8.17 -6.02
C PHE A 146 -0.45 -8.76 -5.97
N GLU A 147 0.17 -8.65 -4.81
CA GLU A 147 1.57 -8.98 -4.60
C GLU A 147 1.71 -10.39 -4.01
N THR A 148 2.72 -11.14 -4.48
CA THR A 148 3.08 -12.47 -3.95
C THR A 148 1.91 -13.47 -3.96
N GLN A 149 0.98 -13.33 -4.90
CA GLN A 149 -0.15 -14.27 -5.01
C GLN A 149 0.33 -15.60 -5.58
N SER A 150 -0.20 -16.70 -5.04
CA SER A 150 -0.03 -18.05 -5.55
C SER A 150 -1.39 -18.72 -5.72
N ASP A 151 -1.49 -19.63 -6.68
CA ASP A 151 -2.69 -20.43 -6.94
C ASP A 151 -3.00 -21.42 -5.80
#